data_73b7a52456b72c12a8eeafee175442d7
#
_entry.id   73b7a52456b72c12a8eeafee175442d7
#
_cell.length_a   1.000
_cell.length_b   1.000
_cell.length_c   1.000
_cell.angle_alpha   90.00
_cell.angle_beta   90.00
_cell.angle_gamma   90.00
#
_symmetry.space_group_name_H-M   'P 1'
#
loop_
_entity.id
_entity.type
_entity.pdbx_description
1 polymer ?
#
loop_
_entity_poly.entity_id
_entity_poly.type
_entity_poly.pdbx_seq_one_letter_code
_entity_poly.pdbx_strand_id
1 'polypeptide(L)'
;MEISPCVFYYRRRFLMWLIFAVLSSVFAALTSILAKIGIDGVNSNLATAIRTVVVLIMAWGMVFITSSQTGISDISKKSWIFLILSGMATGASWLCYYKALQMGTVSKVAPIDKLSIVITIVLAFILLHEQFTTKSIIGCTLIAAGTLLMVI
;
A
#
# COMPACT_ATOMS: atom_id res chain seq x y z
N MET A 1 30.99 0.26 -27.11
CA MET A 1 29.54 0.53 -27.25
C MET A 1 29.15 1.37 -26.05
N GLU A 2 29.27 2.70 -26.16
CA GLU A 2 28.94 3.64 -25.07
C GLU A 2 27.44 3.71 -24.90
N ILE A 3 26.99 3.22 -23.74
CA ILE A 3 25.58 3.35 -23.33
C ILE A 3 25.36 4.82 -23.03
N SER A 4 24.48 5.49 -23.76
CA SER A 4 24.21 6.91 -23.59
C SER A 4 23.83 7.22 -22.13
N PRO A 5 24.30 8.35 -21.57
CA PRO A 5 24.05 8.70 -20.15
C PRO A 5 22.55 8.74 -19.81
N CYS A 6 21.69 8.97 -20.77
CA CYS A 6 20.23 8.97 -20.63
C CYS A 6 19.67 7.56 -20.32
N VAL A 7 20.20 6.51 -20.95
CA VAL A 7 19.79 5.12 -20.71
C VAL A 7 20.24 4.66 -19.33
N PHE A 8 21.43 5.07 -18.89
CA PHE A 8 21.96 4.76 -17.55
C PHE A 8 21.11 5.42 -16.44
N TYR A 9 20.70 6.67 -16.61
CA TYR A 9 19.86 7.40 -15.68
C TYR A 9 18.46 6.76 -15.57
N TYR A 10 17.85 6.40 -16.71
CA TYR A 10 16.54 5.75 -16.76
C TYR A 10 16.57 4.36 -16.08
N ARG A 11 17.61 3.57 -16.34
CA ARG A 11 17.81 2.26 -15.73
C ARG A 11 18.00 2.33 -14.21
N ARG A 12 18.74 3.34 -13.73
CA ARG A 12 18.97 3.54 -12.29
C ARG A 12 17.68 3.93 -11.58
N ARG A 13 16.88 4.80 -12.18
CA ARG A 13 15.58 5.21 -11.64
C ARG A 13 14.59 4.06 -11.62
N PHE A 14 14.60 3.23 -12.67
CA PHE A 14 13.79 2.00 -12.74
C PHE A 14 14.16 1.00 -11.64
N LEU A 15 15.42 0.77 -11.38
CA LEU A 15 15.87 -0.13 -10.31
C LEU A 15 15.51 0.39 -8.91
N MET A 16 15.60 1.69 -8.70
CA MET A 16 15.31 2.30 -7.39
C MET A 16 13.85 2.10 -6.97
N TRP A 17 12.88 2.47 -7.82
CA TRP A 17 11.49 2.27 -7.44
C TRP A 17 11.11 0.79 -7.27
N LEU A 18 11.72 -0.10 -8.06
CA LEU A 18 11.50 -1.54 -7.95
C LEU A 18 11.98 -2.08 -6.59
N ILE A 19 13.16 -1.65 -6.13
CA ILE A 19 13.70 -2.03 -4.82
C ILE A 19 12.74 -1.58 -3.71
N PHE A 20 12.28 -0.33 -3.73
CA PHE A 20 11.31 0.15 -2.74
C PHE A 20 9.98 -0.58 -2.80
N ALA A 21 9.50 -0.95 -4.00
CA ALA A 21 8.27 -1.72 -4.15
C ALA A 21 8.41 -3.14 -3.56
N VAL A 22 9.54 -3.81 -3.81
CA VAL A 22 9.82 -5.14 -3.24
C VAL A 22 9.96 -5.07 -1.72
N LEU A 23 10.70 -4.10 -1.19
CA LEU A 23 10.81 -3.89 0.25
C LEU A 23 9.43 -3.63 0.88
N SER A 24 8.62 -2.81 0.26
CA SER A 24 7.24 -2.55 0.71
C SER A 24 6.43 -3.85 0.77
N SER A 25 6.55 -4.73 -0.23
CA SER A 25 5.83 -6.01 -0.23
C SER A 25 6.28 -6.96 0.88
N VAL A 26 7.59 -6.98 1.19
CA VAL A 26 8.14 -7.76 2.31
C VAL A 26 7.59 -7.26 3.64
N PHE A 27 7.62 -5.94 3.87
CA PHE A 27 7.06 -5.37 5.09
C PHE A 27 5.54 -5.55 5.19
N ALA A 28 4.82 -5.52 4.08
CA ALA A 28 3.38 -5.81 4.06
C ALA A 28 3.09 -7.27 4.45
N ALA A 29 3.91 -8.21 4.00
CA ALA A 29 3.79 -9.62 4.39
C ALA A 29 4.07 -9.82 5.90
N LEU A 30 5.17 -9.23 6.41
CA LEU A 30 5.49 -9.24 7.83
C LEU A 30 4.37 -8.61 8.67
N THR A 31 3.82 -7.49 8.21
CA THR A 31 2.68 -6.84 8.87
C THR A 31 1.49 -7.79 9.01
N SER A 32 1.15 -8.54 7.97
CA SER A 32 0.00 -9.46 7.98
C SER A 32 0.18 -10.59 9.01
N ILE A 33 1.39 -11.15 9.09
CA ILE A 33 1.71 -12.22 10.05
C ILE A 33 1.75 -11.68 11.48
N LEU A 34 2.48 -10.57 11.71
CA LEU A 34 2.56 -9.97 13.04
C LEU A 34 1.21 -9.46 13.54
N ALA A 35 0.39 -8.92 12.64
CA ALA A 35 -0.98 -8.50 12.96
C ALA A 35 -1.83 -9.70 13.41
N LYS A 36 -1.74 -10.84 12.71
CA LYS A 36 -2.50 -12.05 13.08
C LYS A 36 -2.11 -12.56 14.46
N ILE A 37 -0.82 -12.55 14.77
CA ILE A 37 -0.32 -12.96 16.11
C ILE A 37 -0.78 -11.96 17.17
N GLY A 38 -0.67 -10.65 16.88
CA GLY A 38 -0.97 -9.59 17.86
C GLY A 38 -2.45 -9.33 18.10
N ILE A 39 -3.34 -9.83 17.24
CA ILE A 39 -4.80 -9.63 17.38
C ILE A 39 -5.48 -10.73 18.20
N ASP A 40 -4.74 -11.77 18.52
CA ASP A 40 -5.28 -12.88 19.30
C ASP A 40 -5.69 -12.42 20.71
N GLY A 41 -6.95 -12.60 21.07
CA GLY A 41 -7.52 -12.12 22.33
C GLY A 41 -7.70 -10.60 22.46
N VAL A 42 -7.38 -9.81 21.43
CA VAL A 42 -7.48 -8.34 21.43
C VAL A 42 -8.58 -7.88 20.48
N ASN A 43 -9.34 -6.85 20.88
CA ASN A 43 -10.32 -6.23 19.99
C ASN A 43 -9.64 -5.64 18.74
N SER A 44 -10.17 -5.96 17.55
CA SER A 44 -9.58 -5.53 16.26
C SER A 44 -9.42 -4.02 16.15
N ASN A 45 -10.37 -3.23 16.67
CA ASN A 45 -10.29 -1.78 16.63
C ASN A 45 -9.17 -1.25 17.53
N LEU A 46 -9.01 -1.86 18.71
CA LEU A 46 -7.93 -1.51 19.64
C LEU A 46 -6.56 -1.86 19.05
N ALA A 47 -6.42 -3.05 18.45
CA ALA A 47 -5.20 -3.46 17.78
C ALA A 47 -4.84 -2.51 16.63
N THR A 48 -5.83 -2.09 15.83
CA THR A 48 -5.65 -1.10 14.78
C THR A 48 -5.18 0.25 15.34
N ALA A 49 -5.81 0.73 16.42
CA ALA A 49 -5.45 2.00 17.06
C ALA A 49 -4.00 2.00 17.58
N ILE A 50 -3.60 0.97 18.33
CA ILE A 50 -2.24 0.84 18.87
C ILE A 50 -1.20 0.85 17.74
N ARG A 51 -1.44 0.05 16.68
CA ARG A 51 -0.55 0.02 15.52
C ARG A 51 -0.46 1.38 14.83
N THR A 52 -1.59 2.09 14.69
CA THR A 52 -1.61 3.39 14.03
C THR A 52 -0.76 4.42 14.78
N VAL A 53 -0.76 4.40 16.10
CA VAL A 53 0.13 5.25 16.92
C VAL A 53 1.60 4.98 16.60
N VAL A 54 2.01 3.70 16.53
CA VAL A 54 3.38 3.34 16.18
C VAL A 54 3.75 3.84 14.78
N VAL A 55 2.86 3.65 13.79
CA VAL A 55 3.09 4.13 12.42
C VAL A 55 3.20 5.67 12.38
N LEU A 56 2.35 6.36 13.15
CA LEU A 56 2.37 7.81 13.26
C LEU A 56 3.72 8.31 13.81
N ILE A 57 4.21 7.71 14.90
CA ILE A 57 5.49 8.05 15.52
C ILE A 57 6.63 7.80 14.54
N MET A 58 6.65 6.66 13.85
CA MET A 58 7.67 6.35 12.85
C MET A 58 7.66 7.36 11.70
N ALA A 59 6.48 7.70 11.17
CA ALA A 59 6.34 8.64 10.06
C ALA A 59 6.85 10.04 10.46
N TRP A 60 6.44 10.55 11.61
CA TRP A 60 6.93 11.84 12.11
C TRP A 60 8.42 11.81 12.47
N GLY A 61 8.91 10.70 13.03
CA GLY A 61 10.35 10.50 13.25
C GLY A 61 11.16 10.67 11.96
N MET A 62 10.69 10.08 10.85
CA MET A 62 11.33 10.26 9.54
C MET A 62 11.25 11.71 9.05
N VAL A 63 10.13 12.41 9.26
CA VAL A 63 9.98 13.82 8.89
C VAL A 63 11.02 14.68 9.63
N PHE A 64 11.23 14.43 10.93
CA PHE A 64 12.24 15.17 11.72
C PHE A 64 13.67 14.82 11.30
N ILE A 65 13.99 13.55 11.08
CA ILE A 65 15.33 13.12 10.64
C ILE A 65 15.70 13.73 9.28
N THR A 66 14.72 13.83 8.38
CA THR A 66 14.94 14.39 7.02
C THR A 66 14.75 15.90 6.95
N SER A 67 14.46 16.56 8.07
CA SER A 67 14.17 18.01 8.15
C SER A 67 13.08 18.47 7.19
N SER A 68 12.14 17.58 6.87
CA SER A 68 11.07 17.83 5.89
C SER A 68 9.89 18.64 6.45
N GLN A 69 9.89 18.95 7.75
CA GLN A 69 8.83 19.73 8.40
C GLN A 69 8.69 21.16 7.84
N THR A 70 9.76 21.72 7.28
CA THR A 70 9.74 23.06 6.68
C THR A 70 8.83 23.16 5.46
N GLY A 71 8.61 22.04 4.75
CA GLY A 71 7.72 21.98 3.60
C GLY A 71 6.22 21.98 3.91
N ILE A 72 5.82 21.94 5.19
CA ILE A 72 4.39 21.91 5.57
C ILE A 72 3.65 23.16 5.11
N SER A 73 4.31 24.32 5.17
CA SER A 73 3.75 25.61 4.74
C SER A 73 3.47 25.69 3.23
N ASP A 74 4.21 24.89 2.45
CA ASP A 74 4.15 24.93 0.98
C ASP A 74 3.08 23.99 0.41
N ILE A 75 2.40 23.22 1.28
CA ILE A 75 1.37 22.27 0.86
C ILE A 75 0.11 23.02 0.43
N SER A 76 -0.32 22.81 -0.81
CA SER A 76 -1.54 23.42 -1.34
C SER A 76 -2.79 22.92 -0.60
N LYS A 77 -3.85 23.76 -0.53
CA LYS A 77 -5.14 23.36 0.04
C LYS A 77 -5.72 22.12 -0.62
N LYS A 78 -5.54 21.98 -1.93
CA LYS A 78 -5.95 20.80 -2.69
C LYS A 78 -5.22 19.55 -2.19
N SER A 79 -3.92 19.61 -2.03
CA SER A 79 -3.11 18.49 -1.52
C SER A 79 -3.53 18.09 -0.11
N TRP A 80 -3.80 19.05 0.78
CA TRP A 80 -4.32 18.79 2.12
C TRP A 80 -5.61 17.99 2.11
N ILE A 81 -6.59 18.38 1.28
CA ILE A 81 -7.87 17.66 1.16
C ILE A 81 -7.63 16.21 0.72
N PHE A 82 -6.85 16.00 -0.33
CA PHE A 82 -6.61 14.64 -0.83
C PHE A 82 -5.80 13.78 0.13
N LEU A 83 -4.85 14.35 0.87
CA LEU A 83 -4.10 13.63 1.90
C LEU A 83 -5.00 13.21 3.07
N ILE A 84 -5.90 14.09 3.51
CA ILE A 84 -6.87 13.77 4.56
C ILE A 84 -7.82 12.65 4.10
N LEU A 85 -8.40 12.77 2.91
CA LEU A 85 -9.28 11.74 2.34
C LEU A 85 -8.55 10.40 2.19
N SER A 86 -7.31 10.41 1.73
CA SER A 86 -6.46 9.22 1.63
C SER A 86 -6.20 8.59 3.00
N GLY A 87 -5.92 9.42 4.01
CA GLY A 87 -5.76 8.97 5.40
C GLY A 87 -7.02 8.29 5.95
N MET A 88 -8.20 8.88 5.69
CA MET A 88 -9.49 8.31 6.08
C MET A 88 -9.74 6.96 5.38
N ALA A 89 -9.48 6.87 4.09
CA ALA A 89 -9.60 5.63 3.33
C ALA A 89 -8.65 4.55 3.86
N THR A 90 -7.41 4.90 4.18
CA THR A 90 -6.43 4.00 4.80
C THR A 90 -6.91 3.49 6.16
N GLY A 91 -7.42 4.38 7.00
CA GLY A 91 -7.97 4.01 8.31
C GLY A 91 -9.15 3.04 8.19
N ALA A 92 -10.10 3.32 7.31
CA ALA A 92 -11.23 2.44 7.03
C ALA A 92 -10.77 1.07 6.51
N SER A 93 -9.82 1.05 5.56
CA SER A 93 -9.23 -0.18 5.04
C SER A 93 -8.61 -1.03 6.15
N TRP A 94 -7.83 -0.43 7.05
CA TRP A 94 -7.19 -1.16 8.14
C TRP A 94 -8.18 -1.71 9.17
N LEU A 95 -9.22 -0.95 9.51
CA LEU A 95 -10.28 -1.43 10.39
C LEU A 95 -10.95 -2.69 9.81
N CYS A 96 -11.29 -2.66 8.52
CA CYS A 96 -11.87 -3.81 7.82
C CYS A 96 -10.88 -4.99 7.75
N TYR A 97 -9.62 -4.72 7.41
CA TYR A 97 -8.58 -5.74 7.27
C TYR A 97 -8.30 -6.46 8.60
N TYR A 98 -8.15 -5.71 9.70
CA TYR A 98 -7.93 -6.30 11.02
C TYR A 98 -9.15 -7.08 11.51
N LYS A 99 -10.36 -6.61 11.22
CA LYS A 99 -11.57 -7.37 11.51
C LYS A 99 -11.62 -8.68 10.71
N ALA A 100 -11.26 -8.64 9.45
CA ALA A 100 -11.18 -9.84 8.60
C ALA A 100 -10.11 -10.83 9.11
N LEU A 101 -8.93 -10.34 9.53
CA LEU A 101 -7.88 -11.18 10.13
C LEU A 101 -8.31 -11.82 11.44
N GLN A 102 -9.13 -11.14 12.24
CA GLN A 102 -9.68 -11.68 13.47
C GLN A 102 -10.62 -12.86 13.19
N MET A 103 -11.42 -12.78 12.14
CA MET A 103 -12.44 -13.76 11.79
C MET A 103 -11.92 -14.87 10.86
N GLY A 104 -10.89 -14.59 10.07
CA GLY A 104 -10.38 -15.50 9.04
C GLY A 104 -8.91 -15.90 9.21
N THR A 105 -8.46 -16.76 8.31
CA THR A 105 -7.03 -17.13 8.22
C THR A 105 -6.27 -16.13 7.34
N VAL A 106 -5.00 -15.87 7.67
CA VAL A 106 -4.14 -14.94 6.90
C VAL A 106 -4.04 -15.37 5.44
N SER A 107 -3.95 -16.69 5.20
CA SER A 107 -3.84 -17.26 3.85
C SER A 107 -5.03 -16.96 2.95
N LYS A 108 -6.21 -16.70 3.50
CA LYS A 108 -7.41 -16.30 2.75
C LYS A 108 -7.60 -14.78 2.74
N VAL A 109 -7.39 -14.12 3.86
CA VAL A 109 -7.62 -12.67 3.99
C VAL A 109 -6.59 -11.85 3.21
N ALA A 110 -5.30 -12.19 3.29
CA ALA A 110 -4.25 -11.43 2.61
C ALA A 110 -4.37 -11.44 1.07
N PRO A 111 -4.70 -12.57 0.40
CA PRO A 111 -4.97 -12.53 -1.04
C PRO A 111 -6.18 -11.67 -1.42
N ILE A 112 -7.28 -11.72 -0.65
CA ILE A 112 -8.46 -10.88 -0.93
C ILE A 112 -8.10 -9.39 -0.87
N ASP A 113 -7.30 -8.97 0.08
CA ASP A 113 -6.82 -7.58 0.17
C ASP A 113 -6.09 -7.15 -1.12
N LYS A 114 -5.42 -8.06 -1.82
CA LYS A 114 -4.74 -7.78 -3.09
C LYS A 114 -5.68 -7.54 -4.27
N LEU A 115 -6.98 -7.80 -4.15
CA LEU A 115 -7.97 -7.33 -5.14
C LEU A 115 -8.01 -5.80 -5.23
N SER A 116 -7.53 -5.10 -4.19
CA SER A 116 -7.32 -3.65 -4.23
C SER A 116 -6.46 -3.21 -5.44
N ILE A 117 -5.51 -4.03 -5.90
CA ILE A 117 -4.70 -3.74 -7.10
C ILE A 117 -5.59 -3.63 -8.34
N VAL A 118 -6.53 -4.56 -8.51
CA VAL A 118 -7.46 -4.55 -9.64
C VAL A 118 -8.35 -3.31 -9.59
N ILE A 119 -8.89 -3.02 -8.40
CA ILE A 119 -9.74 -1.83 -8.17
C ILE A 119 -8.93 -0.55 -8.44
N THR A 120 -7.68 -0.48 -7.98
CA THR A 120 -6.80 0.67 -8.19
C THR A 120 -6.56 0.92 -9.68
N ILE A 121 -6.30 -0.11 -10.48
CA ILE A 121 -6.06 0.04 -11.92
C ILE A 121 -7.33 0.53 -12.61
N VAL A 122 -8.51 0.00 -12.25
CA VAL A 122 -9.79 0.48 -12.79
C VAL A 122 -10.02 1.95 -12.44
N LEU A 123 -9.78 2.33 -11.18
CA LEU A 123 -9.92 3.72 -10.74
C LEU A 123 -8.89 4.65 -11.39
N ALA A 124 -7.64 4.20 -11.60
CA ALA A 124 -6.62 4.96 -12.31
C ALA A 124 -7.04 5.27 -13.75
N PHE A 125 -7.65 4.31 -14.43
CA PHE A 125 -8.22 4.55 -15.75
C PHE A 125 -9.34 5.60 -15.73
N ILE A 126 -10.29 5.46 -14.81
CA ILE A 126 -11.47 6.34 -14.75
C ILE A 126 -11.11 7.75 -14.27
N LEU A 127 -10.30 7.86 -13.20
CA LEU A 127 -10.03 9.14 -12.52
C LEU A 127 -8.76 9.83 -13.03
N LEU A 128 -7.73 9.07 -13.40
CA LEU A 128 -6.44 9.62 -13.83
C LEU A 128 -6.27 9.55 -15.35
N HIS A 129 -7.24 8.96 -16.07
CA HIS A 129 -7.20 8.76 -17.52
C HIS A 129 -5.95 8.01 -17.99
N GLU A 130 -5.41 7.12 -17.16
CA GLU A 130 -4.28 6.27 -17.53
C GLU A 130 -4.71 5.23 -18.56
N GLN A 131 -3.85 4.95 -19.56
CA GLN A 131 -4.18 3.98 -20.60
C GLN A 131 -3.94 2.55 -20.12
N PHE A 132 -4.91 1.68 -20.34
CA PHE A 132 -4.73 0.24 -20.16
C PHE A 132 -3.79 -0.33 -21.22
N THR A 133 -2.77 -1.04 -20.76
CA THR A 133 -2.02 -1.92 -21.65
C THR A 133 -2.62 -3.33 -21.59
N THR A 134 -2.54 -4.08 -22.69
CA THR A 134 -2.95 -5.49 -22.73
C THR A 134 -2.29 -6.30 -21.61
N LYS A 135 -1.03 -5.98 -21.29
CA LYS A 135 -0.29 -6.62 -20.19
C LYS A 135 -0.93 -6.34 -18.82
N SER A 136 -1.40 -5.10 -18.59
CA SER A 136 -2.08 -4.74 -17.34
C SER A 136 -3.40 -5.49 -17.17
N ILE A 137 -4.17 -5.63 -18.24
CA ILE A 137 -5.44 -6.39 -18.22
C ILE A 137 -5.18 -7.85 -17.89
N ILE A 138 -4.24 -8.50 -18.57
CA ILE A 138 -3.87 -9.88 -18.31
C ILE A 138 -3.38 -10.05 -16.86
N GLY A 139 -2.52 -9.14 -16.37
CA GLY A 139 -2.03 -9.16 -15.00
C GLY A 139 -3.16 -9.05 -13.96
N CYS A 140 -4.11 -8.14 -14.16
CA CYS A 140 -5.28 -8.00 -13.28
C CYS A 140 -6.15 -9.25 -13.26
N THR A 141 -6.40 -9.86 -14.43
CA THR A 141 -7.19 -11.09 -14.53
C THR A 141 -6.52 -12.24 -13.80
N LEU A 142 -5.19 -12.38 -13.94
CA LEU A 142 -4.42 -13.41 -13.23
C LEU A 142 -4.43 -13.19 -11.72
N ILE A 143 -4.30 -11.94 -11.24
CA ILE A 143 -4.38 -11.62 -9.81
C ILE A 143 -5.77 -11.97 -9.28
N ALA A 144 -6.84 -11.55 -9.97
CA ALA A 144 -8.21 -11.84 -9.55
C ALA A 144 -8.49 -13.34 -9.51
N ALA A 145 -8.13 -14.08 -10.57
CA ALA A 145 -8.30 -15.52 -10.64
C ALA A 145 -7.48 -16.24 -9.56
N GLY A 146 -6.20 -15.89 -9.38
CA GLY A 146 -5.35 -16.47 -8.35
C GLY A 146 -5.87 -16.20 -6.93
N THR A 147 -6.37 -15.00 -6.67
CA THR A 147 -6.98 -14.65 -5.38
C THR A 147 -8.22 -15.49 -5.11
N LEU A 148 -9.10 -15.65 -6.09
CA LEU A 148 -10.30 -16.47 -5.94
C LEU A 148 -9.95 -17.93 -5.67
N LEU A 149 -8.98 -18.50 -6.38
CA LEU A 149 -8.51 -19.87 -6.17
C LEU A 149 -7.95 -20.10 -4.75
N MET A 150 -7.32 -19.09 -4.14
CA MET A 150 -6.79 -19.21 -2.78
C MET A 150 -7.88 -19.16 -1.70
N VAL A 151 -9.06 -18.69 -2.02
CA VAL A 151 -10.17 -18.49 -1.07
C VAL A 151 -11.15 -19.64 -1.07
N ILE A 152 -11.36 -20.26 -2.23
CA ILE A 152 -12.21 -21.43 -2.41
C ILE A 152 -11.53 -22.67 -1.83
#